data_db6ee1a741ef20b4ee237787272b092b
#
_entry.id   db6ee1a741ef20b4ee237787272b092b
#
_cell.length_a   1.000
_cell.length_b   1.000
_cell.length_c   1.000
_cell.angle_alpha   90.00
_cell.angle_beta   90.00
_cell.angle_gamma   90.00
#
_symmetry.space_group_name_H-M   'P 1'
#
loop_
_entity.id
_entity.type
_entity.pdbx_description
1 polymer ?
#
loop_
_entity_poly.entity_id
_entity_poly.type
_entity_poly.pdbx_seq_one_letter_code
_entity_poly.pdbx_strand_id
1 'polypeptide(L)'
;MGNELICVGLTTLDIVARPVEVLAEDGLALIEEVAVAPAGTAAGSAYIAATLGVRAALASQVGSDATGRTVKGLLEAQGVDTHLLAVHPSMPTSTTLILVRPSGARSRLHALGASRAMTIGAAVDEAVRSARFVHYAAIGGLHTNGGPGREFLARARAAGATITCDLISPGADAAEELVRLLPYVDYFMPNASEALALSGADTLERAAERFIALGTRCCILKDGAAGSLFVKDSIVERIPAHDIVPVDTTSCGDSYCAGFIAARLKGADEIGACRFATAVAALVAQGPGTLGKLKSFEDAENYRKTAPLRRA
;
A
#
# COMPACT_ATOMS: atom_id res chain seq x y z
N MET A 1 11.60 -20.96 8.29
CA MET A 1 12.15 -19.58 8.27
C MET A 1 10.99 -18.62 8.44
N GLY A 2 11.10 -17.62 9.34
CA GLY A 2 10.02 -16.65 9.61
C GLY A 2 9.78 -15.69 8.44
N ASN A 3 8.68 -14.94 8.53
CA ASN A 3 8.34 -13.89 7.55
C ASN A 3 9.32 -12.72 7.64
N GLU A 4 9.69 -12.14 6.51
CA GLU A 4 10.57 -10.96 6.43
C GLU A 4 9.77 -9.67 6.58
N LEU A 5 8.50 -9.70 6.15
CA LEU A 5 7.58 -8.57 6.15
C LEU A 5 6.25 -8.97 6.77
N ILE A 6 5.76 -8.16 7.70
CA ILE A 6 4.37 -8.22 8.18
C ILE A 6 3.65 -6.97 7.69
N CYS A 7 2.63 -7.14 6.83
CA CYS A 7 1.73 -6.06 6.44
C CYS A 7 0.52 -6.05 7.38
N VAL A 8 0.23 -4.90 7.97
CA VAL A 8 -0.86 -4.71 8.94
C VAL A 8 -1.81 -3.65 8.43
N GLY A 9 -3.09 -3.96 8.27
CA GLY A 9 -4.08 -2.97 7.84
C GLY A 9 -5.21 -3.51 6.99
N LEU A 10 -5.66 -2.73 6.02
CA LEU A 10 -6.89 -2.99 5.29
C LEU A 10 -6.72 -4.04 4.18
N THR A 11 -7.78 -4.82 4.01
CA THR A 11 -7.95 -5.83 2.96
C THR A 11 -9.28 -5.63 2.27
N THR A 12 -9.28 -5.64 0.94
CA THR A 12 -10.49 -5.59 0.10
C THR A 12 -10.33 -6.52 -1.10
N LEU A 13 -11.45 -6.94 -1.70
CA LEU A 13 -11.45 -7.48 -3.06
C LEU A 13 -11.74 -6.34 -4.01
N ASP A 14 -10.83 -6.07 -4.94
CA ASP A 14 -11.08 -5.13 -6.02
C ASP A 14 -11.51 -5.87 -7.27
N ILE A 15 -12.58 -5.37 -7.89
CA ILE A 15 -13.12 -5.85 -9.16
C ILE A 15 -13.04 -4.67 -10.13
N VAL A 16 -12.10 -4.75 -11.06
CA VAL A 16 -11.86 -3.71 -12.08
C VAL A 16 -12.57 -4.12 -13.37
N ALA A 17 -13.47 -3.30 -13.86
CA ALA A 17 -14.17 -3.48 -15.12
C ALA A 17 -13.77 -2.39 -16.13
N ARG A 18 -13.47 -2.78 -17.39
CA ARG A 18 -13.05 -1.84 -18.45
C ARG A 18 -13.33 -2.34 -19.89
N PRO A 19 -13.47 -1.42 -20.88
CA PRO A 19 -13.85 -0.01 -20.63
C PRO A 19 -15.32 0.07 -20.21
N VAL A 20 -15.66 0.99 -19.33
CA VAL A 20 -17.04 1.25 -18.93
C VAL A 20 -17.40 2.66 -19.34
N GLU A 21 -18.36 2.78 -20.23
CA GLU A 21 -18.98 4.06 -20.60
C GLU A 21 -20.11 4.43 -19.60
N VAL A 22 -21.05 5.20 -20.04
CA VAL A 22 -22.22 5.54 -19.23
C VAL A 22 -23.17 4.33 -19.20
N LEU A 23 -23.48 3.85 -18.01
CA LEU A 23 -24.52 2.84 -17.82
C LEU A 23 -25.89 3.49 -17.98
N ALA A 24 -26.68 3.00 -18.93
CA ALA A 24 -28.07 3.39 -19.03
C ALA A 24 -28.88 2.76 -17.89
N GLU A 25 -29.93 3.43 -17.45
CA GLU A 25 -30.90 2.87 -16.53
C GLU A 25 -31.51 1.60 -17.15
N ASP A 26 -31.49 0.48 -16.42
CA ASP A 26 -31.89 -0.86 -16.90
C ASP A 26 -31.17 -1.37 -18.16
N GLY A 27 -30.03 -0.78 -18.50
CA GLY A 27 -29.25 -1.15 -19.70
C GLY A 27 -28.23 -2.24 -19.45
N LEU A 28 -27.88 -2.99 -20.52
CA LEU A 28 -26.73 -3.89 -20.57
C LEU A 28 -25.57 -3.18 -21.27
N ALA A 29 -24.41 -3.09 -20.60
CA ALA A 29 -23.16 -2.67 -21.22
C ALA A 29 -22.23 -3.88 -21.39
N LEU A 30 -21.65 -4.06 -22.57
CA LEU A 30 -20.58 -5.03 -22.79
C LEU A 30 -19.24 -4.38 -22.47
N ILE A 31 -18.40 -5.12 -21.76
CA ILE A 31 -17.05 -4.70 -21.37
C ILE A 31 -16.03 -5.70 -21.92
N GLU A 32 -14.78 -5.28 -22.07
CA GLU A 32 -13.72 -6.11 -22.67
C GLU A 32 -12.98 -6.93 -21.63
N GLU A 33 -12.86 -6.40 -20.41
CA GLU A 33 -12.00 -7.00 -19.39
C GLU A 33 -12.56 -6.82 -17.98
N VAL A 34 -12.44 -7.88 -17.18
CA VAL A 34 -12.65 -7.86 -15.74
C VAL A 34 -11.40 -8.41 -15.07
N ALA A 35 -10.80 -7.63 -14.17
CA ALA A 35 -9.73 -8.09 -13.31
C ALA A 35 -10.23 -8.17 -11.85
N VAL A 36 -9.89 -9.27 -11.17
CA VAL A 36 -10.23 -9.50 -9.76
C VAL A 36 -8.93 -9.72 -8.99
N ALA A 37 -8.69 -8.91 -7.96
CA ALA A 37 -7.44 -8.99 -7.22
C ALA A 37 -7.64 -8.65 -5.73
N PRO A 38 -6.79 -9.22 -4.83
CA PRO A 38 -6.67 -8.71 -3.47
C PRO A 38 -6.12 -7.29 -3.52
N ALA A 39 -6.70 -6.41 -2.75
CA ALA A 39 -6.31 -5.01 -2.65
C ALA A 39 -6.56 -4.49 -1.22
N GLY A 40 -6.51 -3.18 -1.04
CA GLY A 40 -6.39 -2.55 0.26
C GLY A 40 -4.92 -2.39 0.63
N THR A 41 -4.61 -1.36 1.39
CA THR A 41 -3.23 -0.92 1.62
C THR A 41 -2.30 -2.00 2.16
N ALA A 42 -2.78 -2.87 3.06
CA ALA A 42 -1.98 -3.96 3.59
C ALA A 42 -1.98 -5.20 2.69
N ALA A 43 -3.15 -5.63 2.20
CA ALA A 43 -3.23 -6.83 1.36
C ALA A 43 -2.60 -6.60 -0.02
N GLY A 44 -2.78 -5.43 -0.63
CA GLY A 44 -2.12 -5.04 -1.88
C GLY A 44 -0.60 -5.03 -1.72
N SER A 45 -0.08 -4.41 -0.66
CA SER A 45 1.36 -4.40 -0.37
C SER A 45 1.92 -5.80 -0.13
N ALA A 46 1.21 -6.68 0.62
CA ALA A 46 1.64 -8.06 0.85
C ALA A 46 1.65 -8.88 -0.45
N TYR A 47 0.61 -8.73 -1.27
CA TYR A 47 0.46 -9.41 -2.56
C TYR A 47 1.57 -9.05 -3.54
N ILE A 48 1.88 -7.76 -3.64
CA ILE A 48 2.96 -7.24 -4.47
C ILE A 48 4.33 -7.67 -3.91
N ALA A 49 4.54 -7.60 -2.59
CA ALA A 49 5.78 -8.02 -1.96
C ALA A 49 6.07 -9.51 -2.19
N ALA A 50 5.05 -10.36 -2.11
CA ALA A 50 5.17 -11.79 -2.44
C ALA A 50 5.55 -12.00 -3.92
N THR A 51 4.96 -11.24 -4.86
CA THR A 51 5.34 -11.23 -6.28
C THR A 51 6.81 -10.86 -6.48
N LEU A 52 7.34 -9.97 -5.64
CA LEU A 52 8.76 -9.57 -5.62
C LEU A 52 9.67 -10.58 -4.88
N GLY A 53 9.13 -11.72 -4.43
CA GLY A 53 9.86 -12.78 -3.76
C GLY A 53 10.16 -12.52 -2.27
N VAL A 54 9.42 -11.62 -1.63
CA VAL A 54 9.50 -11.37 -0.18
C VAL A 54 8.57 -12.34 0.55
N ARG A 55 9.06 -12.98 1.62
CA ARG A 55 8.21 -13.76 2.53
C ARG A 55 7.36 -12.82 3.37
N ALA A 56 6.15 -12.55 2.90
CA ALA A 56 5.21 -11.61 3.50
C ALA A 56 4.04 -12.33 4.18
N ALA A 57 3.68 -11.88 5.38
CA ALA A 57 2.43 -12.24 6.04
C ALA A 57 1.48 -11.04 6.10
N LEU A 58 0.19 -11.32 6.07
CA LEU A 58 -0.87 -10.33 6.15
C LEU A 58 -1.63 -10.43 7.47
N ALA A 59 -1.51 -9.42 8.32
CA ALA A 59 -2.35 -9.21 9.50
C ALA A 59 -3.50 -8.26 9.13
N SER A 60 -4.68 -8.81 8.96
CA SER A 60 -5.89 -8.11 8.56
C SER A 60 -7.14 -8.91 8.94
N GLN A 61 -8.31 -8.50 8.45
CA GLN A 61 -9.55 -9.20 8.67
C GLN A 61 -10.45 -9.20 7.44
N VAL A 62 -11.05 -10.35 7.14
CA VAL A 62 -12.08 -10.56 6.10
C VAL A 62 -13.36 -11.08 6.73
N GLY A 63 -14.45 -11.08 5.98
CA GLY A 63 -15.70 -11.73 6.39
C GLY A 63 -15.68 -13.24 6.17
N SER A 64 -16.65 -13.94 6.76
CA SER A 64 -16.88 -15.38 6.54
C SER A 64 -17.58 -15.71 5.22
N ASP A 65 -17.76 -14.72 4.35
CA ASP A 65 -18.45 -14.79 3.06
C ASP A 65 -17.59 -15.38 1.90
N ALA A 66 -18.20 -15.50 0.73
CA ALA A 66 -17.51 -16.00 -0.48
C ALA A 66 -16.37 -15.06 -0.89
N THR A 67 -16.55 -13.76 -0.74
CA THR A 67 -15.54 -12.73 -1.07
C THR A 67 -14.29 -12.91 -0.20
N GLY A 68 -14.44 -13.16 1.10
CA GLY A 68 -13.33 -13.40 2.02
C GLY A 68 -12.54 -14.67 1.66
N ARG A 69 -13.25 -15.74 1.28
CA ARG A 69 -12.59 -16.97 0.79
C ARG A 69 -11.83 -16.71 -0.52
N THR A 70 -12.39 -15.93 -1.42
CA THR A 70 -11.73 -15.57 -2.68
C THR A 70 -10.46 -14.75 -2.42
N VAL A 71 -10.53 -13.70 -1.60
CA VAL A 71 -9.36 -12.88 -1.24
C VAL A 71 -8.27 -13.76 -0.63
N LYS A 72 -8.63 -14.60 0.35
CA LYS A 72 -7.66 -15.50 1.01
C LYS A 72 -7.01 -16.44 0.00
N GLY A 73 -7.80 -17.10 -0.85
CA GLY A 73 -7.27 -18.01 -1.87
C GLY A 73 -6.33 -17.34 -2.87
N LEU A 74 -6.64 -16.12 -3.31
CA LEU A 74 -5.77 -15.34 -4.20
C LEU A 74 -4.45 -14.96 -3.54
N LEU A 75 -4.49 -14.55 -2.26
CA LEU A 75 -3.29 -14.24 -1.47
C LEU A 75 -2.39 -15.46 -1.29
N GLU A 76 -2.96 -16.61 -0.92
CA GLU A 76 -2.25 -17.87 -0.73
C GLU A 76 -1.64 -18.39 -2.03
N ALA A 77 -2.37 -18.28 -3.14
CA ALA A 77 -1.86 -18.67 -4.47
C ALA A 77 -0.64 -17.85 -4.90
N GLN A 78 -0.52 -16.61 -4.42
CA GLN A 78 0.65 -15.73 -4.66
C GLN A 78 1.78 -15.95 -3.64
N GLY A 79 1.58 -16.79 -2.63
CA GLY A 79 2.58 -17.07 -1.60
C GLY A 79 2.55 -16.12 -0.40
N VAL A 80 1.48 -15.35 -0.21
CA VAL A 80 1.29 -14.57 1.02
C VAL A 80 0.88 -15.51 2.15
N ASP A 81 1.56 -15.40 3.28
CA ASP A 81 1.19 -16.12 4.50
C ASP A 81 -0.06 -15.47 5.13
N THR A 82 -1.16 -16.22 5.17
CA THR A 82 -2.47 -15.75 5.65
C THR A 82 -2.79 -16.23 7.06
N HIS A 83 -1.85 -16.81 7.82
CA HIS A 83 -2.12 -17.30 9.17
C HIS A 83 -2.55 -16.21 10.16
N LEU A 84 -2.21 -14.93 9.87
CA LEU A 84 -2.62 -13.76 10.64
C LEU A 84 -3.88 -13.07 10.07
N LEU A 85 -4.47 -13.60 9.00
CA LEU A 85 -5.70 -13.09 8.42
C LEU A 85 -6.91 -13.62 9.19
N ALA A 86 -7.50 -12.77 10.02
CA ALA A 86 -8.66 -13.13 10.83
C ALA A 86 -9.94 -13.16 9.99
N VAL A 87 -10.94 -13.95 10.46
CA VAL A 87 -12.27 -14.02 9.83
C VAL A 87 -13.30 -13.46 10.80
N HIS A 88 -14.01 -12.41 10.37
CA HIS A 88 -15.11 -11.84 11.15
C HIS A 88 -16.39 -12.66 10.93
N PRO A 89 -17.12 -13.03 11.99
CA PRO A 89 -18.26 -13.97 11.87
C PRO A 89 -19.49 -13.37 11.17
N SER A 90 -19.67 -12.06 11.19
CA SER A 90 -20.91 -11.40 10.74
C SER A 90 -20.73 -10.20 9.82
N MET A 91 -19.55 -9.56 9.78
CA MET A 91 -19.30 -8.47 8.85
C MET A 91 -18.89 -9.02 7.47
N PRO A 92 -19.36 -8.42 6.37
CA PRO A 92 -18.92 -8.81 5.03
C PRO A 92 -17.46 -8.44 4.79
N THR A 93 -16.85 -9.05 3.80
CA THR A 93 -15.53 -8.62 3.31
C THR A 93 -15.65 -7.30 2.55
N SER A 94 -14.72 -6.37 2.80
CA SER A 94 -14.66 -5.12 2.04
C SER A 94 -14.49 -5.42 0.55
N THR A 95 -15.21 -4.70 -0.31
CA THR A 95 -15.19 -4.92 -1.77
C THR A 95 -15.25 -3.57 -2.49
N THR A 96 -14.43 -3.42 -3.53
CA THR A 96 -14.45 -2.24 -4.39
C THR A 96 -14.76 -2.63 -5.82
N LEU A 97 -15.77 -2.01 -6.41
CA LEU A 97 -16.00 -2.04 -7.86
C LEU A 97 -15.32 -0.81 -8.47
N ILE A 98 -14.43 -1.03 -9.42
CA ILE A 98 -13.66 0.03 -10.10
C ILE A 98 -14.05 0.02 -11.57
N LEU A 99 -14.73 1.08 -12.00
CA LEU A 99 -15.19 1.26 -13.36
C LEU A 99 -14.22 2.20 -14.09
N VAL A 100 -13.43 1.66 -15.01
CA VAL A 100 -12.42 2.41 -15.76
C VAL A 100 -13.00 2.83 -17.11
N ARG A 101 -13.03 4.13 -17.38
CA ARG A 101 -13.52 4.72 -18.63
C ARG A 101 -12.50 4.59 -19.75
N PRO A 102 -12.89 4.70 -21.03
CA PRO A 102 -11.94 4.77 -22.15
C PRO A 102 -10.86 5.85 -21.99
N SER A 103 -11.19 6.95 -21.32
CA SER A 103 -10.26 8.04 -20.99
C SER A 103 -9.23 7.70 -19.87
N GLY A 104 -9.35 6.53 -19.23
CA GLY A 104 -8.59 6.17 -18.05
C GLY A 104 -9.15 6.73 -16.73
N ALA A 105 -10.19 7.57 -16.77
CA ALA A 105 -10.87 8.05 -15.56
C ALA A 105 -11.58 6.90 -14.86
N ARG A 106 -11.64 6.94 -13.52
CA ARG A 106 -12.15 5.85 -12.69
C ARG A 106 -13.26 6.32 -11.76
N SER A 107 -14.32 5.53 -11.71
CA SER A 107 -15.32 5.62 -10.64
C SER A 107 -15.16 4.42 -9.71
N ARG A 108 -15.24 4.64 -8.41
CA ARG A 108 -15.08 3.59 -7.39
C ARG A 108 -16.34 3.52 -6.54
N LEU A 109 -16.88 2.31 -6.39
CA LEU A 109 -17.96 1.99 -5.47
C LEU A 109 -17.38 1.06 -4.40
N HIS A 110 -17.27 1.53 -3.18
CA HIS A 110 -16.63 0.79 -2.09
C HIS A 110 -17.63 0.41 -1.02
N ALA A 111 -17.74 -0.90 -0.77
CA ALA A 111 -18.49 -1.46 0.35
C ALA A 111 -17.53 -1.73 1.50
N LEU A 112 -17.71 -1.01 2.60
CA LEU A 112 -16.93 -1.19 3.83
C LEU A 112 -17.26 -2.54 4.49
N GLY A 113 -16.24 -3.19 5.05
CA GLY A 113 -16.41 -4.50 5.69
C GLY A 113 -15.42 -4.76 6.81
N ALA A 114 -15.21 -6.03 7.08
CA ALA A 114 -14.53 -6.58 8.25
C ALA A 114 -13.12 -6.04 8.49
N SER A 115 -12.38 -5.65 7.46
CA SER A 115 -11.01 -5.15 7.64
C SER A 115 -10.91 -3.91 8.53
N ARG A 116 -11.96 -3.12 8.63
CA ARG A 116 -12.01 -1.95 9.54
C ARG A 116 -12.20 -2.32 11.02
N ALA A 117 -12.66 -3.53 11.28
CA ALA A 117 -12.87 -4.03 12.64
C ALA A 117 -11.71 -4.91 13.12
N MET A 118 -10.60 -4.97 12.36
CA MET A 118 -9.46 -5.79 12.77
C MET A 118 -8.87 -5.31 14.10
N THR A 119 -8.41 -6.28 14.87
CA THR A 119 -7.66 -6.05 16.09
C THR A 119 -6.27 -6.68 15.98
N ILE A 120 -5.28 -6.06 16.63
CA ILE A 120 -3.93 -6.59 16.69
C ILE A 120 -3.84 -7.47 17.93
N GLY A 121 -3.80 -8.78 17.71
CA GLY A 121 -3.74 -9.77 18.79
C GLY A 121 -2.33 -10.34 19.01
N ALA A 122 -2.20 -11.21 20.01
CA ALA A 122 -0.93 -11.82 20.42
C ALA A 122 -0.20 -12.56 19.28
N ALA A 123 -0.93 -13.16 18.34
CA ALA A 123 -0.33 -13.84 17.18
C ALA A 123 0.44 -12.87 16.28
N VAL A 124 -0.09 -11.64 16.07
CA VAL A 124 0.59 -10.60 15.30
C VAL A 124 1.83 -10.11 16.05
N ASP A 125 1.72 -9.88 17.36
CA ASP A 125 2.86 -9.48 18.21
C ASP A 125 3.98 -10.53 18.21
N GLU A 126 3.64 -11.82 18.19
CA GLU A 126 4.64 -12.90 18.11
C GLU A 126 5.31 -12.94 16.73
N ALA A 127 4.53 -12.81 15.64
CA ALA A 127 5.06 -12.82 14.29
C ALA A 127 6.05 -11.66 14.04
N VAL A 128 5.80 -10.49 14.63
CA VAL A 128 6.66 -9.30 14.51
C VAL A 128 8.06 -9.52 15.09
N ARG A 129 8.23 -10.42 16.08
CA ARG A 129 9.54 -10.67 16.72
C ARG A 129 10.59 -11.23 15.74
N SER A 130 10.17 -11.87 14.67
CA SER A 130 11.05 -12.41 13.63
C SER A 130 11.06 -11.60 12.34
N ALA A 131 10.20 -10.59 12.23
CA ALA A 131 10.08 -9.77 11.03
C ALA A 131 11.20 -8.73 10.94
N ARG A 132 11.73 -8.53 9.74
CA ARG A 132 12.69 -7.45 9.44
C ARG A 132 11.97 -6.12 9.19
N PHE A 133 10.78 -6.19 8.59
CA PHE A 133 9.93 -5.04 8.29
C PHE A 133 8.52 -5.25 8.80
N VAL A 134 7.93 -4.18 9.31
CA VAL A 134 6.50 -4.04 9.55
C VAL A 134 6.00 -2.90 8.68
N HIS A 135 5.05 -3.20 7.80
CA HIS A 135 4.35 -2.19 7.01
C HIS A 135 2.97 -1.94 7.63
N TYR A 136 2.85 -0.84 8.37
CA TYR A 136 1.58 -0.40 8.96
C TYR A 136 0.84 0.49 7.96
N ALA A 137 -0.05 -0.11 7.20
CA ALA A 137 -0.73 0.48 6.06
C ALA A 137 -2.20 0.81 6.38
N ALA A 138 -2.44 1.44 7.52
CA ALA A 138 -3.80 1.61 8.02
C ALA A 138 -4.06 2.94 8.75
N ILE A 139 -3.11 3.89 8.69
CA ILE A 139 -3.32 5.21 9.30
C ILE A 139 -4.54 5.87 8.64
N GLY A 140 -5.49 6.30 9.45
CA GLY A 140 -6.76 6.88 9.01
C GLY A 140 -7.84 5.88 8.57
N GLY A 141 -7.51 4.60 8.43
CA GLY A 141 -8.43 3.57 7.92
C GLY A 141 -9.00 2.61 8.95
N LEU A 142 -8.30 2.39 10.05
CA LEU A 142 -8.82 1.64 11.20
C LEU A 142 -9.47 2.61 12.17
N HIS A 143 -10.51 2.18 12.90
CA HIS A 143 -11.11 2.99 13.96
C HIS A 143 -10.15 3.09 15.15
N THR A 144 -9.14 3.94 15.03
CA THR A 144 -8.02 3.92 15.93
C THR A 144 -7.85 5.16 16.77
N ASN A 145 -8.86 6.01 16.90
CA ASN A 145 -8.87 6.98 17.98
C ASN A 145 -8.79 6.22 19.32
N GLY A 146 -7.54 6.02 19.80
CA GLY A 146 -7.24 5.15 20.92
C GLY A 146 -6.99 3.67 20.58
N GLY A 147 -6.89 3.31 19.30
CA GLY A 147 -6.62 1.93 18.87
C GLY A 147 -5.18 1.47 19.10
N PRO A 148 -4.90 0.18 18.91
CA PRO A 148 -3.65 -0.48 19.33
C PRO A 148 -2.42 -0.13 18.48
N GLY A 149 -2.54 0.77 17.51
CA GLY A 149 -1.47 1.10 16.57
C GLY A 149 -0.20 1.59 17.25
N ARG A 150 -0.30 2.53 18.21
CA ARG A 150 0.87 3.07 18.92
C ARG A 150 1.61 1.99 19.70
N GLU A 151 0.90 1.25 20.54
CA GLU A 151 1.48 0.18 21.37
C GLU A 151 2.06 -0.93 20.51
N PHE A 152 1.39 -1.28 19.41
CA PHE A 152 1.89 -2.23 18.44
C PHE A 152 3.20 -1.77 17.79
N LEU A 153 3.26 -0.54 17.28
CA LEU A 153 4.48 0.00 16.64
C LEU A 153 5.62 0.13 17.66
N ALA A 154 5.32 0.50 18.91
CA ALA A 154 6.32 0.52 19.99
C ALA A 154 6.91 -0.87 20.24
N ARG A 155 6.09 -1.93 20.28
CA ARG A 155 6.55 -3.31 20.43
C ARG A 155 7.33 -3.80 19.21
N ALA A 156 6.86 -3.50 17.98
CA ALA A 156 7.54 -3.83 16.75
C ALA A 156 8.94 -3.22 16.69
N ARG A 157 9.06 -1.94 17.06
CA ARG A 157 10.36 -1.25 17.14
C ARG A 157 11.27 -1.84 18.21
N ALA A 158 10.73 -2.16 19.39
CA ALA A 158 11.48 -2.82 20.46
C ALA A 158 11.99 -4.21 20.06
N ALA A 159 11.27 -4.91 19.17
CA ALA A 159 11.69 -6.17 18.57
C ALA A 159 12.74 -6.01 17.46
N GLY A 160 13.10 -4.77 17.07
CA GLY A 160 14.12 -4.48 16.07
C GLY A 160 13.60 -4.43 14.62
N ALA A 161 12.29 -4.45 14.40
CA ALA A 161 11.72 -4.31 13.08
C ALA A 161 11.87 -2.87 12.55
N THR A 162 12.15 -2.74 11.26
CA THR A 162 12.05 -1.47 10.54
C THR A 162 10.59 -1.20 10.20
N ILE A 163 10.08 -0.01 10.54
CA ILE A 163 8.67 0.32 10.42
C ILE A 163 8.44 1.28 9.25
N THR A 164 7.63 0.85 8.30
CA THR A 164 7.11 1.69 7.21
C THR A 164 5.62 1.94 7.44
N CYS A 165 5.14 3.15 7.16
CA CYS A 165 3.73 3.50 7.27
C CYS A 165 3.21 4.16 5.99
N ASP A 166 1.97 3.82 5.65
CA ASP A 166 1.20 4.47 4.59
C ASP A 166 -0.19 4.86 5.11
N LEU A 167 -0.89 5.66 4.33
CA LEU A 167 -2.22 6.20 4.64
C LEU A 167 -3.28 5.59 3.73
N ILE A 168 -4.52 5.70 4.18
CA ILE A 168 -5.69 5.48 3.34
C ILE A 168 -6.76 6.54 3.59
N SER A 169 -6.99 7.37 2.57
CA SER A 169 -8.10 8.34 2.58
C SER A 169 -8.32 8.97 3.97
N PRO A 170 -7.36 9.74 4.49
CA PRO A 170 -7.34 10.16 5.88
C PRO A 170 -8.60 10.93 6.25
N GLY A 171 -9.30 10.45 7.28
CA GLY A 171 -10.40 11.16 7.92
C GLY A 171 -9.90 12.28 8.82
N ALA A 172 -10.84 13.00 9.46
CA ALA A 172 -10.52 14.12 10.36
C ALA A 172 -9.56 13.72 11.51
N ASP A 173 -9.64 12.48 11.96
CA ASP A 173 -8.86 11.97 13.11
C ASP A 173 -7.43 11.54 12.75
N ALA A 174 -7.10 11.48 11.46
CA ALA A 174 -5.79 10.98 11.01
C ALA A 174 -4.63 11.85 11.47
N ALA A 175 -4.82 13.14 11.60
CA ALA A 175 -3.79 14.05 12.11
C ALA A 175 -3.41 13.75 13.56
N GLU A 176 -4.39 13.46 14.42
CA GLU A 176 -4.13 13.06 15.82
C GLU A 176 -3.46 11.69 15.90
N GLU A 177 -3.86 10.75 15.04
CA GLU A 177 -3.24 9.44 14.93
C GLU A 177 -1.77 9.56 14.54
N LEU A 178 -1.44 10.39 13.54
CA LEU A 178 -0.06 10.65 13.10
C LEU A 178 0.85 11.11 14.23
N VAL A 179 0.42 12.05 15.06
CA VAL A 179 1.20 12.53 16.21
C VAL A 179 1.58 11.39 17.16
N ARG A 180 0.70 10.39 17.31
CA ARG A 180 0.95 9.24 18.18
C ARG A 180 1.82 8.17 17.56
N LEU A 181 1.77 8.00 16.23
CA LEU A 181 2.43 6.89 15.52
C LEU A 181 3.79 7.27 14.96
N LEU A 182 3.96 8.49 14.41
CA LEU A 182 5.19 8.90 13.72
C LEU A 182 6.48 8.77 14.55
N PRO A 183 6.50 8.94 15.90
CA PRO A 183 7.70 8.68 16.69
C PRO A 183 8.25 7.25 16.62
N TYR A 184 7.45 6.29 16.15
CA TYR A 184 7.85 4.89 15.99
C TYR A 184 8.16 4.51 14.55
N VAL A 185 7.91 5.42 13.57
CA VAL A 185 8.00 5.15 12.13
C VAL A 185 9.38 5.50 11.60
N ASP A 186 10.00 4.56 10.89
CA ASP A 186 11.27 4.80 10.19
C ASP A 186 11.06 5.45 8.82
N TYR A 187 10.04 5.00 8.07
CA TYR A 187 9.69 5.55 6.75
C TYR A 187 8.20 5.83 6.65
N PHE A 188 7.83 7.10 6.59
CA PHE A 188 6.47 7.54 6.35
C PHE A 188 6.27 7.83 4.86
N MET A 189 5.30 7.15 4.23
CA MET A 189 5.20 7.04 2.77
C MET A 189 3.83 7.46 2.21
N PRO A 190 3.25 8.61 2.57
CA PRO A 190 1.97 9.09 2.05
C PRO A 190 2.07 9.50 0.58
N ASN A 191 0.94 9.65 -0.10
CA ASN A 191 0.92 10.38 -1.36
C ASN A 191 0.95 11.90 -1.16
N ALA A 192 1.26 12.66 -2.22
CA ALA A 192 1.43 14.10 -2.18
C ALA A 192 0.17 14.84 -1.68
N SER A 193 -1.01 14.44 -2.15
CA SER A 193 -2.27 15.08 -1.73
C SER A 193 -2.59 14.83 -0.26
N GLU A 194 -2.36 13.63 0.24
CA GLU A 194 -2.51 13.28 1.66
C GLU A 194 -1.49 14.04 2.51
N ALA A 195 -0.23 14.10 2.05
CA ALA A 195 0.82 14.80 2.77
C ALA A 195 0.52 16.30 2.94
N LEU A 196 0.11 16.97 1.87
CA LEU A 196 -0.27 18.39 1.93
C LEU A 196 -1.51 18.62 2.79
N ALA A 197 -2.55 17.80 2.62
CA ALA A 197 -3.79 17.93 3.38
C ALA A 197 -3.57 17.76 4.89
N LEU A 198 -2.83 16.72 5.30
CA LEU A 198 -2.61 16.41 6.71
C LEU A 198 -1.59 17.33 7.38
N SER A 199 -0.59 17.77 6.65
CA SER A 199 0.39 18.70 7.20
C SER A 199 -0.10 20.15 7.18
N GLY A 200 -1.05 20.51 6.31
CA GLY A 200 -1.43 21.90 6.05
C GLY A 200 -0.29 22.73 5.45
N ALA A 201 0.69 22.07 4.82
CA ALA A 201 1.80 22.74 4.13
C ALA A 201 1.42 23.05 2.67
N ASP A 202 2.12 24.00 2.09
CA ASP A 202 1.97 24.46 0.69
C ASP A 202 2.95 23.74 -0.26
N THR A 203 3.98 23.08 0.26
CA THR A 203 4.96 22.31 -0.52
C THR A 203 5.23 20.95 0.13
N LEU A 204 5.71 19.98 -0.68
CA LEU A 204 6.04 18.64 -0.19
C LEU A 204 7.24 18.66 0.76
N GLU A 205 8.21 19.53 0.51
CA GLU A 205 9.37 19.71 1.39
C GLU A 205 8.94 20.14 2.78
N ARG A 206 8.07 21.16 2.88
CA ARG A 206 7.52 21.61 4.17
C ARG A 206 6.61 20.57 4.82
N ALA A 207 5.87 19.80 4.03
CA ALA A 207 5.10 18.68 4.56
C ALA A 207 6.01 17.64 5.22
N ALA A 208 7.09 17.25 4.54
CA ALA A 208 8.08 16.32 5.08
C ALA A 208 8.73 16.84 6.36
N GLU A 209 9.14 18.11 6.40
CA GLU A 209 9.70 18.76 7.60
C GLU A 209 8.75 18.66 8.80
N ARG A 210 7.44 18.93 8.58
CA ARG A 210 6.42 18.81 9.64
C ARG A 210 6.28 17.38 10.15
N PHE A 211 6.28 16.37 9.28
CA PHE A 211 6.21 14.98 9.69
C PHE A 211 7.47 14.50 10.39
N ILE A 212 8.66 14.94 9.96
CA ILE A 212 9.92 14.67 10.65
C ILE A 212 9.92 15.32 12.04
N ALA A 213 9.39 16.54 12.18
CA ALA A 213 9.23 17.18 13.48
C ALA A 213 8.24 16.42 14.41
N LEU A 214 7.30 15.65 13.86
CA LEU A 214 6.43 14.74 14.62
C LEU A 214 7.12 13.42 15.00
N GLY A 215 8.35 13.15 14.52
CA GLY A 215 9.20 12.06 15.00
C GLY A 215 9.50 10.95 14.01
N THR A 216 8.97 10.96 12.77
CA THR A 216 9.42 9.99 11.76
C THR A 216 10.85 10.27 11.33
N ARG A 217 11.61 9.22 11.02
CA ARG A 217 13.02 9.37 10.61
C ARG A 217 13.19 9.78 9.15
N CYS A 218 12.24 9.41 8.31
CA CYS A 218 12.30 9.65 6.87
C CYS A 218 10.89 9.83 6.31
N CYS A 219 10.73 10.76 5.38
CA CYS A 219 9.54 10.90 4.57
C CYS A 219 9.84 10.52 3.12
N ILE A 220 8.96 9.74 2.51
CA ILE A 220 8.97 9.41 1.08
C ILE A 220 7.60 9.77 0.53
N LEU A 221 7.47 10.96 -0.03
CA LEU A 221 6.20 11.50 -0.51
C LEU A 221 5.98 11.11 -1.97
N LYS A 222 5.01 10.22 -2.21
CA LYS A 222 4.68 9.69 -3.55
C LYS A 222 3.91 10.74 -4.36
N ASP A 223 4.44 11.20 -5.50
CA ASP A 223 3.89 12.30 -6.30
C ASP A 223 3.45 11.86 -7.71
N GLY A 224 2.98 10.64 -7.85
CA GLY A 224 2.42 10.10 -9.08
C GLY A 224 3.36 10.26 -10.27
N ALA A 225 2.95 11.00 -11.29
CA ALA A 225 3.73 11.22 -12.51
C ALA A 225 4.99 12.10 -12.28
N ALA A 226 5.07 12.86 -11.19
CA ALA A 226 6.26 13.59 -10.78
C ALA A 226 7.27 12.72 -10.02
N GLY A 227 6.93 11.47 -9.72
CA GLY A 227 7.80 10.53 -9.03
C GLY A 227 7.61 10.53 -7.53
N SER A 228 8.67 10.77 -6.76
CA SER A 228 8.59 10.89 -5.31
C SER A 228 9.65 11.84 -4.75
N LEU A 229 9.39 12.38 -3.55
CA LEU A 229 10.33 13.18 -2.79
C LEU A 229 10.81 12.37 -1.59
N PHE A 230 12.12 12.15 -1.51
CA PHE A 230 12.79 11.55 -0.36
C PHE A 230 13.37 12.65 0.52
N VAL A 231 13.05 12.65 1.82
CA VAL A 231 13.57 13.59 2.80
C VAL A 231 14.00 12.84 4.06
N LYS A 232 15.29 12.96 4.39
CA LYS A 232 15.87 12.40 5.60
C LYS A 232 17.09 13.22 6.03
N ASP A 233 17.14 13.65 7.26
CA ASP A 233 18.21 14.50 7.79
C ASP A 233 18.40 15.75 6.88
N SER A 234 19.59 15.94 6.32
CA SER A 234 19.88 17.02 5.36
C SER A 234 19.68 16.63 3.89
N ILE A 235 19.24 15.39 3.62
CA ILE A 235 19.07 14.87 2.27
C ILE A 235 17.65 15.16 1.80
N VAL A 236 17.55 15.89 0.68
CA VAL A 236 16.30 16.11 -0.05
C VAL A 236 16.55 15.69 -1.49
N GLU A 237 15.92 14.59 -1.94
CA GLU A 237 16.14 14.07 -3.30
C GLU A 237 14.81 13.78 -3.99
N ARG A 238 14.65 14.29 -5.22
CA ARG A 238 13.52 13.96 -6.09
C ARG A 238 13.86 12.75 -6.94
N ILE A 239 13.05 11.72 -6.86
CA ILE A 239 13.17 10.50 -7.62
C ILE A 239 12.19 10.59 -8.80
N PRO A 240 12.65 10.64 -10.05
CA PRO A 240 11.76 10.80 -11.20
C PRO A 240 10.90 9.55 -11.43
N ALA A 241 9.67 9.74 -11.92
CA ALA A 241 8.84 8.64 -12.41
C ALA A 241 9.35 8.10 -13.76
N HIS A 242 8.97 6.88 -14.11
CA HIS A 242 9.12 6.38 -15.48
C HIS A 242 8.08 7.01 -16.40
N ASP A 243 8.47 7.20 -17.67
CA ASP A 243 7.56 7.71 -18.70
C ASP A 243 6.69 6.60 -19.23
N ILE A 244 5.42 6.61 -18.84
CA ILE A 244 4.45 5.56 -19.16
C ILE A 244 3.11 6.16 -19.59
N VAL A 245 2.33 5.35 -20.31
CA VAL A 245 0.90 5.58 -20.48
C VAL A 245 0.16 4.70 -19.46
N PRO A 246 -0.42 5.28 -18.40
CA PRO A 246 -1.08 4.49 -17.36
C PRO A 246 -2.39 3.90 -17.88
N VAL A 247 -2.65 2.64 -17.51
CA VAL A 247 -3.90 1.92 -17.76
C VAL A 247 -4.80 1.96 -16.53
N ASP A 248 -4.20 1.63 -15.36
CA ASP A 248 -4.89 1.67 -14.07
C ASP A 248 -3.87 2.04 -12.98
N THR A 249 -4.14 3.11 -12.24
CA THR A 249 -3.26 3.53 -11.13
C THR A 249 -3.72 3.02 -9.76
N THR A 250 -4.62 2.03 -9.74
CA THR A 250 -4.98 1.31 -8.51
C THR A 250 -3.74 0.60 -7.96
N SER A 251 -3.60 0.58 -6.65
CA SER A 251 -2.45 -0.02 -5.94
C SER A 251 -1.06 0.49 -6.30
N CYS A 252 -0.91 1.58 -7.07
CA CYS A 252 0.41 2.17 -7.32
C CYS A 252 1.10 2.65 -6.04
N GLY A 253 0.35 3.17 -5.06
CA GLY A 253 0.87 3.53 -3.74
C GLY A 253 1.40 2.32 -2.99
N ASP A 254 0.59 1.27 -2.89
CA ASP A 254 0.92 0.01 -2.23
C ASP A 254 2.13 -0.67 -2.89
N SER A 255 2.18 -0.61 -4.23
CA SER A 255 3.27 -1.18 -5.02
C SER A 255 4.58 -0.43 -4.84
N TYR A 256 4.54 0.89 -4.69
CA TYR A 256 5.70 1.68 -4.32
C TYR A 256 6.23 1.26 -2.95
N CYS A 257 5.35 1.16 -1.94
CA CYS A 257 5.73 0.73 -0.59
C CYS A 257 6.33 -0.68 -0.58
N ALA A 258 5.68 -1.65 -1.24
CA ALA A 258 6.17 -3.01 -1.36
C ALA A 258 7.50 -3.10 -2.12
N GLY A 259 7.66 -2.34 -3.20
CA GLY A 259 8.89 -2.24 -3.97
C GLY A 259 10.06 -1.68 -3.16
N PHE A 260 9.82 -0.60 -2.41
CA PHE A 260 10.81 -0.02 -1.49
C PHE A 260 11.28 -1.07 -0.48
N ILE A 261 10.34 -1.73 0.20
CA ILE A 261 10.65 -2.75 1.21
C ILE A 261 11.41 -3.92 0.59
N ALA A 262 10.99 -4.43 -0.57
CA ALA A 262 11.64 -5.53 -1.26
C ALA A 262 13.10 -5.19 -1.63
N ALA A 263 13.35 -4.00 -2.16
CA ALA A 263 14.71 -3.54 -2.48
C ALA A 263 15.57 -3.40 -1.22
N ARG A 264 15.03 -2.83 -0.13
CA ARG A 264 15.73 -2.73 1.15
C ARG A 264 16.08 -4.10 1.73
N LEU A 265 15.19 -5.07 1.66
CA LEU A 265 15.42 -6.45 2.08
C LEU A 265 16.55 -7.12 1.29
N LYS A 266 16.72 -6.76 0.02
CA LYS A 266 17.81 -7.22 -0.86
C LYS A 266 19.09 -6.38 -0.77
N GLY A 267 19.17 -5.41 0.17
CA GLY A 267 20.39 -4.68 0.48
C GLY A 267 20.60 -3.37 -0.31
N ALA A 268 19.60 -2.92 -1.08
CA ALA A 268 19.68 -1.60 -1.72
C ALA A 268 19.77 -0.49 -0.66
N ASP A 269 20.47 0.60 -0.95
CA ASP A 269 20.38 1.83 -0.16
C ASP A 269 18.98 2.47 -0.29
N GLU A 270 18.72 3.52 0.46
CA GLU A 270 17.39 4.14 0.53
C GLU A 270 16.97 4.77 -0.82
N ILE A 271 17.89 5.45 -1.48
CA ILE A 271 17.64 6.08 -2.78
C ILE A 271 17.49 5.03 -3.88
N GLY A 272 18.34 4.00 -3.88
CA GLY A 272 18.21 2.85 -4.78
C GLY A 272 16.87 2.13 -4.60
N ALA A 273 16.40 1.99 -3.35
CA ALA A 273 15.11 1.41 -3.07
C ALA A 273 13.94 2.28 -3.57
N CYS A 274 14.03 3.61 -3.45
CA CYS A 274 13.05 4.53 -4.04
C CYS A 274 13.00 4.41 -5.57
N ARG A 275 14.15 4.33 -6.24
CA ARG A 275 14.23 4.14 -7.69
C ARG A 275 13.63 2.80 -8.14
N PHE A 276 13.88 1.74 -7.38
CA PHE A 276 13.25 0.43 -7.64
C PHE A 276 11.74 0.48 -7.41
N ALA A 277 11.28 1.12 -6.33
CA ALA A 277 9.87 1.30 -6.02
C ALA A 277 9.11 2.04 -7.13
N THR A 278 9.75 3.06 -7.73
CA THR A 278 9.20 3.79 -8.87
C THR A 278 9.00 2.88 -10.10
N ALA A 279 9.94 1.96 -10.37
CA ALA A 279 9.81 0.99 -11.46
C ALA A 279 8.68 -0.03 -11.20
N VAL A 280 8.56 -0.52 -9.97
CA VAL A 280 7.46 -1.41 -9.56
C VAL A 280 6.11 -0.71 -9.76
N ALA A 281 5.96 0.54 -9.28
CA ALA A 281 4.74 1.32 -9.46
C ALA A 281 4.43 1.59 -10.93
N ALA A 282 5.43 1.83 -11.77
CA ALA A 282 5.26 2.02 -13.20
C ALA A 282 4.78 0.75 -13.91
N LEU A 283 5.29 -0.43 -13.55
CA LEU A 283 4.80 -1.71 -14.08
C LEU A 283 3.36 -1.98 -13.66
N VAL A 284 3.02 -1.72 -12.40
CA VAL A 284 1.65 -1.87 -11.90
C VAL A 284 0.71 -0.92 -12.64
N ALA A 285 1.07 0.33 -12.85
CA ALA A 285 0.24 1.31 -13.54
C ALA A 285 -0.09 0.96 -15.01
N GLN A 286 0.66 0.05 -15.65
CA GLN A 286 0.52 -0.30 -17.06
C GLN A 286 -0.44 -1.47 -17.34
N GLY A 287 -1.15 -1.97 -16.35
CA GLY A 287 -2.19 -3.00 -16.51
C GLY A 287 -3.29 -2.84 -15.46
N PRO A 288 -4.40 -3.58 -15.58
CA PRO A 288 -5.48 -3.51 -14.62
C PRO A 288 -5.16 -4.27 -13.32
N GLY A 289 -5.75 -3.81 -12.21
CA GLY A 289 -5.70 -4.46 -10.91
C GLY A 289 -4.35 -4.33 -10.20
N THR A 290 -4.19 -5.09 -9.13
CA THR A 290 -3.12 -4.90 -8.13
C THR A 290 -1.70 -5.16 -8.64
N LEU A 291 -1.52 -6.02 -9.63
CA LEU A 291 -0.19 -6.34 -10.19
C LEU A 291 0.09 -5.64 -11.53
N GLY A 292 -0.93 -5.22 -12.26
CA GLY A 292 -0.75 -4.65 -13.60
C GLY A 292 0.12 -5.55 -14.51
N LYS A 293 1.30 -5.06 -14.89
CA LYS A 293 2.30 -5.82 -15.67
C LYS A 293 3.46 -6.38 -14.84
N LEU A 294 3.48 -6.17 -13.53
CA LEU A 294 4.53 -6.67 -12.65
C LEU A 294 4.52 -8.20 -12.57
N LYS A 295 5.67 -8.85 -12.76
CA LYS A 295 5.82 -10.31 -12.72
C LYS A 295 6.79 -10.81 -11.64
N SER A 296 7.87 -10.09 -11.41
CA SER A 296 8.92 -10.51 -10.47
C SER A 296 9.82 -9.34 -10.08
N PHE A 297 10.70 -9.56 -9.12
CA PHE A 297 11.76 -8.62 -8.76
C PHE A 297 12.72 -8.35 -9.95
N GLU A 298 13.10 -9.41 -10.66
CA GLU A 298 14.03 -9.30 -11.79
C GLU A 298 13.42 -8.49 -12.94
N ASP A 299 12.13 -8.69 -13.23
CA ASP A 299 11.38 -7.90 -14.22
C ASP A 299 11.38 -6.41 -13.85
N ALA A 300 11.09 -6.08 -12.60
CA ALA A 300 11.12 -4.69 -12.12
C ALA A 300 12.54 -4.08 -12.15
N GLU A 301 13.57 -4.87 -11.82
CA GLU A 301 14.96 -4.41 -11.87
C GLU A 301 15.45 -4.17 -13.30
N ASN A 302 15.04 -5.03 -14.24
CA ASN A 302 15.32 -4.84 -15.67
C ASN A 302 14.58 -3.59 -16.19
N TYR A 303 13.33 -3.42 -15.81
CA TYR A 303 12.54 -2.23 -16.16
C TYR A 303 13.19 -0.95 -15.62
N ARG A 304 13.61 -0.94 -14.35
CA ARG A 304 14.32 0.18 -13.73
C ARG A 304 15.56 0.63 -14.51
N LYS A 305 16.31 -0.34 -15.08
CA LYS A 305 17.55 -0.07 -15.84
C LYS A 305 17.32 0.39 -17.26
N THR A 306 16.22 -0.01 -17.88
CA THR A 306 16.03 0.13 -19.33
C THR A 306 14.92 1.09 -19.73
N ALA A 307 13.89 1.25 -18.88
CA ALA A 307 12.75 2.08 -19.21
C ALA A 307 13.07 3.58 -19.06
N PRO A 308 12.55 4.42 -19.96
CA PRO A 308 12.80 5.86 -19.90
C PRO A 308 12.24 6.48 -18.63
N LEU A 309 12.97 7.43 -18.09
CA LEU A 309 12.48 8.29 -17.02
C LEU A 309 11.76 9.49 -17.62
N ARG A 310 10.71 9.93 -16.95
CA ARG A 310 10.00 11.15 -17.30
C ARG A 310 10.93 12.34 -17.12
N ARG A 311 10.99 13.20 -18.11
CA ARG A 311 11.73 14.46 -18.01
C ARG A 311 10.98 15.41 -17.10
N ALA A 312 11.71 16.07 -16.20
CA ALA A 312 11.18 17.09 -15.29
C ALA A 312 10.64 18.30 -16.06
#